data_b8756fba64cb91faeef87975daad255c
#
_entry.id   b8756fba64cb91faeef87975daad255c
#
_cell.length_a   1.000
_cell.length_b   1.000
_cell.length_c   1.000
_cell.angle_alpha   90.00
_cell.angle_beta   90.00
_cell.angle_gamma   90.00
#
_symmetry.space_group_name_H-M   'P 1'
#
loop_
_entity.id
_entity.type
_entity.pdbx_description
1 polymer ?
#
loop_
_entity_poly.entity_id
_entity_poly.type
_entity_poly.pdbx_seq_one_letter_code
_entity_poly.pdbx_strand_id
1 'polypeptide(L)'
;MSEWTPEEAYAAFKKHEARFSDFDIESNEAQTRLELIDTVLFDILDWEKGQVEVEKHCREPGYADYVFIVGSRFPLVVEAKRAGKNFFVKPNSISSDRPVPFSLLAKESPDAKSALVQAIMYATTLGTQFAGITNGLQWLFTLTFVEGQTIDDR
;
A
#
# COMPACT_ATOMS: atom_id res chain seq x y z
N MET A 1 5.45 20.62 10.46
CA MET A 1 4.60 19.40 10.50
C MET A 1 4.18 19.22 11.93
N SER A 2 2.88 19.25 12.23
CA SER A 2 2.37 18.74 13.50
C SER A 2 2.71 17.24 13.53
N GLU A 3 3.20 16.75 14.66
CA GLU A 3 3.39 15.31 14.82
C GLU A 3 1.99 14.68 14.88
N TRP A 4 1.55 14.11 13.75
CA TRP A 4 0.32 13.32 13.69
C TRP A 4 0.53 12.05 14.50
N THR A 5 -0.27 11.87 15.54
CA THR A 5 -0.11 10.77 16.48
C THR A 5 -0.98 9.56 16.09
N PRO A 6 -0.63 8.33 16.50
CA PRO A 6 -1.47 7.16 16.30
C PRO A 6 -2.88 7.32 16.88
N GLU A 7 -3.03 8.04 17.98
CA GLU A 7 -4.31 8.33 18.63
C GLU A 7 -5.20 9.24 17.77
N GLU A 8 -4.60 10.26 17.12
CA GLU A 8 -5.29 11.15 16.18
C GLU A 8 -5.71 10.39 14.92
N ALA A 9 -4.82 9.55 14.39
CA ALA A 9 -5.14 8.67 13.24
C ALA A 9 -6.29 7.71 13.59
N TYR A 10 -6.28 7.09 14.77
CA TYR A 10 -7.36 6.22 15.21
C TYR A 10 -8.69 6.98 15.38
N ALA A 11 -8.67 8.17 15.96
CA ALA A 11 -9.85 9.01 16.08
C ALA A 11 -10.42 9.43 14.71
N ALA A 12 -9.53 9.72 13.74
CA ALA A 12 -9.92 10.00 12.37
C ALA A 12 -10.53 8.76 11.69
N PHE A 13 -9.90 7.58 11.86
CA PHE A 13 -10.44 6.31 11.35
C PHE A 13 -11.86 6.05 11.86
N LYS A 14 -12.11 6.23 13.16
CA LYS A 14 -13.46 6.04 13.75
C LYS A 14 -14.53 6.92 13.11
N LYS A 15 -14.17 8.12 12.62
CA LYS A 15 -15.10 8.99 11.89
C LYS A 15 -15.47 8.45 10.52
N HIS A 16 -14.57 7.65 9.90
CA HIS A 16 -14.72 7.08 8.57
C HIS A 16 -15.06 5.58 8.58
N GLU A 17 -15.18 4.96 9.76
CA GLU A 17 -15.36 3.50 9.92
C GLU A 17 -16.52 2.95 9.08
N ALA A 18 -17.66 3.65 9.03
CA ALA A 18 -18.82 3.24 8.22
C ALA A 18 -18.49 3.15 6.72
N ARG A 19 -17.62 4.03 6.20
CA ARG A 19 -17.21 4.00 4.79
C ARG A 19 -16.51 2.69 4.43
N PHE A 20 -15.71 2.14 5.34
CA PHE A 20 -15.01 0.88 5.13
C PHE A 20 -15.94 -0.34 5.26
N SER A 21 -16.87 -0.31 6.23
CA SER A 21 -17.82 -1.41 6.44
C SER A 21 -18.90 -1.47 5.36
N ASP A 22 -19.31 -0.33 4.82
CA ASP A 22 -20.41 -0.23 3.86
C ASP A 22 -19.92 -0.23 2.39
N PHE A 23 -18.60 -0.27 2.17
CA PHE A 23 -18.01 -0.23 0.84
C PHE A 23 -18.41 -1.45 0.00
N ASP A 24 -18.87 -1.20 -1.24
CA ASP A 24 -19.13 -2.25 -2.19
C ASP A 24 -17.83 -2.81 -2.77
N ILE A 25 -17.46 -4.00 -2.34
CA ILE A 25 -16.24 -4.71 -2.76
C ILE A 25 -16.19 -5.03 -4.25
N GLU A 26 -17.32 -4.99 -4.96
CA GLU A 26 -17.38 -5.18 -6.41
C GLU A 26 -17.06 -3.89 -7.19
N SER A 27 -16.88 -2.77 -6.49
CA SER A 27 -16.46 -1.51 -7.09
C SER A 27 -15.15 -1.64 -7.86
N ASN A 28 -14.96 -0.79 -8.87
CA ASN A 28 -13.72 -0.76 -9.63
C ASN A 28 -12.55 -0.15 -8.83
N GLU A 29 -11.35 -0.23 -9.41
CA GLU A 29 -10.14 0.26 -8.75
C GLU A 29 -10.17 1.77 -8.50
N ALA A 30 -10.70 2.56 -9.43
CA ALA A 30 -10.80 4.01 -9.25
C ALA A 30 -11.70 4.37 -8.06
N GLN A 31 -12.82 3.65 -7.89
CA GLN A 31 -13.71 3.84 -6.75
C GLN A 31 -13.05 3.38 -5.44
N THR A 32 -12.33 2.25 -5.47
CA THR A 32 -11.53 1.77 -4.32
C THR A 32 -10.49 2.82 -3.90
N ARG A 33 -9.78 3.41 -4.87
CA ARG A 33 -8.82 4.47 -4.59
C ARG A 33 -9.48 5.67 -3.94
N LEU A 34 -10.52 6.20 -4.55
CA LEU A 34 -11.21 7.41 -4.10
C LEU A 34 -11.85 7.26 -2.71
N GLU A 35 -12.53 6.15 -2.46
CA GLU A 35 -13.33 5.99 -1.23
C GLU A 35 -12.55 5.37 -0.07
N LEU A 36 -11.60 4.48 -0.34
CA LEU A 36 -10.86 3.79 0.71
C LEU A 36 -9.43 4.29 0.82
N ILE A 37 -8.65 4.20 -0.26
CA ILE A 37 -7.20 4.44 -0.19
C ILE A 37 -6.92 5.92 0.08
N ASP A 38 -7.55 6.82 -0.66
CA ASP A 38 -7.38 8.27 -0.49
C ASP A 38 -7.89 8.71 0.89
N THR A 39 -8.97 8.11 1.41
CA THR A 39 -9.44 8.35 2.77
C THR A 39 -8.39 7.95 3.82
N VAL A 40 -7.74 6.78 3.66
CA VAL A 40 -6.66 6.39 4.57
C VAL A 40 -5.50 7.37 4.49
N LEU A 41 -5.06 7.72 3.29
CA LEU A 41 -3.87 8.55 3.12
C LEU A 41 -4.09 9.99 3.58
N PHE A 42 -5.18 10.61 3.16
CA PHE A 42 -5.38 12.06 3.34
C PHE A 42 -6.23 12.42 4.57
N ASP A 43 -7.25 11.62 4.88
CA ASP A 43 -8.18 11.95 5.98
C ASP A 43 -7.79 11.28 7.30
N ILE A 44 -7.12 10.11 7.25
CA ILE A 44 -6.75 9.33 8.45
C ILE A 44 -5.28 9.50 8.80
N LEU A 45 -4.37 9.46 7.83
CA LEU A 45 -2.92 9.57 8.04
C LEU A 45 -2.38 10.99 7.83
N ASP A 46 -3.22 11.94 7.46
CA ASP A 46 -2.92 13.38 7.31
C ASP A 46 -1.77 13.68 6.32
N TRP A 47 -1.61 12.85 5.28
CA TRP A 47 -0.68 13.19 4.21
C TRP A 47 -1.18 14.40 3.43
N GLU A 48 -0.32 15.40 3.25
CA GLU A 48 -0.63 16.53 2.37
C GLU A 48 -0.62 16.07 0.90
N LYS A 49 -1.58 16.56 0.10
CA LYS A 49 -1.67 16.20 -1.33
C LYS A 49 -0.38 16.48 -2.11
N GLY A 50 0.40 17.50 -1.70
CA GLY A 50 1.69 17.80 -2.29
C GLY A 50 2.82 16.83 -1.91
N GLN A 51 2.59 15.96 -0.93
CA GLN A 51 3.53 14.92 -0.49
C GLN A 51 3.23 13.54 -1.10
N VAL A 52 2.18 13.44 -1.92
CA VAL A 52 1.81 12.20 -2.61
C VAL A 52 1.59 12.50 -4.09
N GLU A 53 2.48 12.00 -4.93
CA GLU A 53 2.32 12.04 -6.38
C GLU A 53 1.55 10.81 -6.84
N VAL A 54 0.42 11.03 -7.50
CA VAL A 54 -0.45 9.97 -8.00
C VAL A 54 -0.13 9.70 -9.47
N GLU A 55 -0.12 8.42 -9.86
CA GLU A 55 0.18 7.99 -11.23
C GLU A 55 1.50 8.54 -11.77
N LYS A 56 2.55 8.44 -10.96
CA LYS A 56 3.89 8.88 -11.37
C LYS A 56 4.40 8.01 -12.51
N HIS A 57 4.70 8.65 -13.64
CA HIS A 57 5.28 7.97 -14.78
C HIS A 57 6.72 7.50 -14.50
N CYS A 58 6.95 6.21 -14.66
CA CYS A 58 8.25 5.57 -14.69
C CYS A 58 8.50 5.06 -16.11
N ARG A 59 9.75 5.16 -16.61
CA ARG A 59 10.07 4.70 -17.98
C ARG A 59 9.63 3.27 -18.21
N GLU A 60 9.91 2.42 -17.26
CA GLU A 60 9.41 1.05 -17.15
C GLU A 60 9.26 0.73 -15.65
N PRO A 61 8.21 0.04 -15.22
CA PRO A 61 7.18 -0.67 -16.00
C PRO A 61 5.93 0.17 -16.35
N GLY A 62 5.87 1.47 -16.12
CA GLY A 62 4.73 2.31 -16.46
C GLY A 62 4.42 3.39 -15.41
N TYR A 63 3.24 3.35 -14.80
CA TYR A 63 2.82 4.34 -13.80
C TYR A 63 2.74 3.71 -12.42
N ALA A 64 3.43 4.33 -11.43
CA ALA A 64 3.27 3.98 -10.03
C ALA A 64 2.05 4.71 -9.46
N ASP A 65 1.14 3.98 -8.81
CA ASP A 65 -0.13 4.56 -8.36
C ASP A 65 0.04 5.68 -7.34
N TYR A 66 0.86 5.46 -6.31
CA TYR A 66 1.17 6.44 -5.27
C TYR A 66 2.67 6.47 -4.97
N VAL A 67 3.28 7.63 -5.09
CA VAL A 67 4.67 7.86 -4.70
C VAL A 67 4.72 8.92 -3.63
N PHE A 68 5.23 8.56 -2.46
CA PHE A 68 5.32 9.44 -1.30
C PHE A 68 6.59 10.29 -1.38
N ILE A 69 6.48 11.56 -0.99
CA ILE A 69 7.54 12.55 -1.08
C ILE A 69 7.79 13.13 0.32
N VAL A 70 9.01 12.96 0.81
CA VAL A 70 9.45 13.57 2.08
C VAL A 70 10.73 14.37 1.80
N GLY A 71 10.61 15.70 1.81
CA GLY A 71 11.68 16.57 1.34
C GLY A 71 12.03 16.33 -0.12
N SER A 72 13.25 15.89 -0.41
CA SER A 72 13.72 15.55 -1.76
C SER A 72 13.78 14.04 -2.02
N ARG A 73 13.20 13.22 -1.14
CA ARG A 73 13.30 11.77 -1.20
C ARG A 73 11.93 11.15 -1.52
N PHE A 74 11.99 9.97 -2.15
CA PHE A 74 10.85 9.10 -2.37
C PHE A 74 10.97 7.88 -1.44
N PRO A 75 10.47 7.95 -0.19
CA PRO A 75 10.66 6.84 0.75
C PRO A 75 9.83 5.61 0.44
N LEU A 76 8.67 5.77 -0.19
CA LEU A 76 7.68 4.73 -0.36
C LEU A 76 6.94 4.84 -1.71
N VAL A 77 6.72 3.70 -2.34
CA VAL A 77 5.77 3.51 -3.43
C VAL A 77 4.67 2.58 -2.97
N VAL A 78 3.42 2.89 -3.30
CA VAL A 78 2.27 2.00 -3.05
C VAL A 78 1.53 1.74 -4.35
N GLU A 79 1.31 0.48 -4.66
CA GLU A 79 0.49 0.00 -5.75
C GLU A 79 -0.92 -0.28 -5.25
N ALA A 80 -1.92 0.24 -5.91
CA ALA A 80 -3.32 0.06 -5.59
C ALA A 80 -3.94 -1.11 -6.37
N LYS A 81 -4.88 -1.78 -5.75
CA LYS A 81 -5.73 -2.79 -6.39
C LYS A 81 -7.16 -2.59 -5.93
N ARG A 82 -8.14 -3.02 -6.73
CA ARG A 82 -9.54 -2.95 -6.33
C ARG A 82 -9.83 -3.86 -5.13
N ALA A 83 -10.76 -3.47 -4.26
CA ALA A 83 -11.07 -4.17 -3.01
C ALA A 83 -11.54 -5.63 -3.21
N GLY A 84 -12.39 -5.88 -4.21
CA GLY A 84 -12.96 -7.21 -4.48
C GLY A 84 -12.08 -8.15 -5.29
N LYS A 85 -10.90 -7.71 -5.74
CA LYS A 85 -9.98 -8.58 -6.47
C LYS A 85 -9.02 -9.24 -5.49
N ASN A 86 -8.79 -10.51 -5.68
CA ASN A 86 -8.07 -11.57 -4.94
C ASN A 86 -6.78 -11.20 -4.16
N PHE A 87 -6.62 -9.96 -3.82
CA PHE A 87 -5.60 -9.47 -2.92
C PHE A 87 -6.11 -9.58 -1.48
N PHE A 88 -6.73 -10.70 -1.13
CA PHE A 88 -7.21 -10.91 0.23
C PHE A 88 -6.35 -11.96 0.91
N VAL A 89 -5.58 -11.51 1.88
CA VAL A 89 -4.85 -12.40 2.77
C VAL A 89 -5.74 -12.69 3.98
N LYS A 90 -6.07 -13.95 4.18
CA LYS A 90 -6.94 -14.36 5.30
C LYS A 90 -6.31 -13.97 6.62
N PRO A 91 -7.02 -13.26 7.53
CA PRO A 91 -6.45 -12.78 8.79
C PRO A 91 -5.82 -13.86 9.68
N ASN A 92 -6.29 -15.11 9.58
CA ASN A 92 -5.80 -16.23 10.39
C ASN A 92 -4.58 -16.95 9.80
N SER A 93 -4.18 -16.64 8.57
CA SER A 93 -3.04 -17.29 7.92
C SER A 93 -1.75 -16.49 8.05
N ILE A 94 -1.87 -15.19 8.32
CA ILE A 94 -0.74 -14.28 8.45
C ILE A 94 -0.96 -13.39 9.68
N SER A 95 0.04 -13.37 10.57
CA SER A 95 0.03 -12.46 11.73
C SER A 95 0.26 -11.02 11.28
N SER A 96 -0.54 -10.08 11.77
CA SER A 96 -0.40 -8.65 11.47
C SER A 96 0.73 -7.96 12.25
N ASP A 97 1.27 -8.62 13.28
CA ASP A 97 2.26 -8.09 14.22
C ASP A 97 3.68 -8.57 13.95
N ARG A 98 3.89 -9.37 12.91
CA ARG A 98 5.20 -9.92 12.55
C ARG A 98 5.47 -9.81 11.05
N PRO A 99 6.73 -9.65 10.64
CA PRO A 99 7.11 -9.84 9.25
C PRO A 99 6.69 -11.22 8.75
N VAL A 100 6.18 -11.27 7.54
CA VAL A 100 5.68 -12.48 6.90
C VAL A 100 6.62 -12.85 5.77
N PRO A 101 7.10 -14.12 5.70
CA PRO A 101 7.91 -14.55 4.57
C PRO A 101 7.16 -14.40 3.24
N PHE A 102 7.85 -13.89 2.23
CA PHE A 102 7.26 -13.68 0.91
C PHE A 102 6.73 -14.98 0.29
N SER A 103 7.39 -16.11 0.57
CA SER A 103 6.94 -17.44 0.16
C SER A 103 5.58 -17.83 0.73
N LEU A 104 5.28 -17.42 1.96
CA LEU A 104 3.96 -17.63 2.57
C LEU A 104 2.90 -16.75 1.92
N LEU A 105 3.19 -15.47 1.69
CA LEU A 105 2.31 -14.56 0.96
C LEU A 105 1.99 -15.11 -0.44
N ALA A 106 3.02 -15.60 -1.15
CA ALA A 106 2.88 -16.18 -2.47
C ALA A 106 1.94 -17.39 -2.52
N LYS A 107 1.94 -18.19 -1.46
CA LYS A 107 1.07 -19.37 -1.30
C LYS A 107 -0.38 -18.97 -0.98
N GLU A 108 -0.56 -17.99 -0.09
CA GLU A 108 -1.88 -17.59 0.38
C GLU A 108 -2.61 -16.68 -0.64
N SER A 109 -1.87 -15.84 -1.35
CA SER A 109 -2.42 -14.92 -2.35
C SER A 109 -1.42 -14.66 -3.48
N PRO A 110 -1.48 -15.42 -4.59
CA PRO A 110 -0.65 -15.18 -5.78
C PRO A 110 -0.82 -13.77 -6.37
N ASP A 111 -2.01 -13.20 -6.27
CA ASP A 111 -2.28 -11.85 -6.77
C ASP A 111 -1.62 -10.77 -5.91
N ALA A 112 -1.60 -10.94 -4.58
CA ALA A 112 -0.84 -10.07 -3.69
C ALA A 112 0.67 -10.17 -3.98
N LYS A 113 1.18 -11.38 -4.24
CA LYS A 113 2.57 -11.57 -4.69
C LYS A 113 2.85 -10.76 -5.96
N SER A 114 2.03 -10.91 -6.99
CA SER A 114 2.22 -10.22 -8.27
C SER A 114 2.18 -8.71 -8.12
N ALA A 115 1.23 -8.19 -7.34
CA ALA A 115 1.13 -6.76 -7.06
C ALA A 115 2.35 -6.24 -6.29
N LEU A 116 2.86 -7.01 -5.31
CA LEU A 116 4.03 -6.60 -4.53
C LEU A 116 5.31 -6.61 -5.39
N VAL A 117 5.48 -7.58 -6.28
CA VAL A 117 6.58 -7.59 -7.26
C VAL A 117 6.51 -6.36 -8.16
N GLN A 118 5.33 -5.98 -8.63
CA GLN A 118 5.13 -4.77 -9.42
C GLN A 118 5.53 -3.51 -8.63
N ALA A 119 5.08 -3.37 -7.38
CA ALA A 119 5.45 -2.26 -6.51
C ALA A 119 6.97 -2.19 -6.26
N ILE A 120 7.64 -3.33 -6.06
CA ILE A 120 9.09 -3.41 -5.90
C ILE A 120 9.83 -2.96 -7.18
N MET A 121 9.31 -3.28 -8.37
CA MET A 121 9.89 -2.81 -9.64
C MET A 121 9.83 -1.28 -9.74
N TYR A 122 8.69 -0.66 -9.44
CA TYR A 122 8.57 0.81 -9.39
C TYR A 122 9.50 1.41 -8.33
N ALA A 123 9.49 0.83 -7.13
CA ALA A 123 10.32 1.28 -6.02
C ALA A 123 11.82 1.23 -6.37
N THR A 124 12.27 0.16 -7.03
CA THR A 124 13.65 0.02 -7.51
C THR A 124 13.99 1.07 -8.55
N THR A 125 13.09 1.32 -9.52
CA THR A 125 13.27 2.33 -10.57
C THR A 125 13.39 3.74 -10.00
N LEU A 126 12.61 4.05 -8.95
CA LEU A 126 12.61 5.36 -8.28
C LEU A 126 13.64 5.47 -7.15
N GLY A 127 14.34 4.39 -6.80
CA GLY A 127 15.30 4.36 -5.71
C GLY A 127 14.64 4.50 -4.32
N THR A 128 13.40 4.02 -4.17
CA THR A 128 12.68 4.10 -2.90
C THR A 128 13.08 2.96 -1.96
N GLN A 129 13.02 3.23 -0.65
CA GLN A 129 13.38 2.26 0.38
C GLN A 129 12.27 1.21 0.60
N PHE A 130 11.02 1.63 0.50
CA PHE A 130 9.86 0.80 0.78
C PHE A 130 8.96 0.67 -0.43
N ALA A 131 8.39 -0.51 -0.60
CA ALA A 131 7.30 -0.79 -1.52
C ALA A 131 6.09 -1.30 -0.75
N GLY A 132 4.91 -0.91 -1.16
CA GLY A 132 3.66 -1.35 -0.55
C GLY A 132 2.60 -1.65 -1.60
N ILE A 133 1.61 -2.41 -1.18
CA ILE A 133 0.40 -2.67 -1.95
C ILE A 133 -0.81 -2.53 -1.06
N THR A 134 -1.93 -2.12 -1.64
CA THR A 134 -3.19 -2.01 -0.92
C THR A 134 -4.39 -2.25 -1.81
N ASN A 135 -5.45 -2.78 -1.21
CA ASN A 135 -6.80 -2.82 -1.78
C ASN A 135 -7.78 -1.91 -1.00
N GLY A 136 -7.23 -0.99 -0.19
CA GLY A 136 -7.99 -0.11 0.68
C GLY A 136 -8.39 -0.73 2.03
N LEU A 137 -8.58 -2.05 2.08
CA LEU A 137 -8.93 -2.79 3.30
C LEU A 137 -7.73 -3.49 3.94
N GLN A 138 -6.73 -3.82 3.13
CA GLN A 138 -5.48 -4.43 3.58
C GLN A 138 -4.30 -3.67 3.00
N TRP A 139 -3.24 -3.60 3.79
CA TRP A 139 -2.00 -2.92 3.45
C TRP A 139 -0.84 -3.85 3.75
N LEU A 140 0.06 -4.03 2.78
CA LEU A 140 1.27 -4.83 2.91
C LEU A 140 2.47 -4.00 2.48
N PHE A 141 3.54 -4.05 3.26
CA PHE A 141 4.76 -3.31 2.99
C PHE A 141 5.99 -4.23 3.04
N THR A 142 6.98 -3.90 2.23
CA THR A 142 8.29 -4.58 2.23
C THR A 142 9.42 -3.59 2.00
N LEU A 143 10.64 -3.98 2.38
CA LEU A 143 11.84 -3.29 1.94
C LEU A 143 12.08 -3.58 0.46
N THR A 144 12.43 -2.56 -0.32
CA THR A 144 12.75 -2.72 -1.74
C THR A 144 14.03 -3.53 -1.94
N PHE A 145 14.97 -3.37 -1.04
CA PHE A 145 16.26 -4.06 -1.08
C PHE A 145 16.66 -4.56 0.32
N VAL A 146 17.12 -5.80 0.38
CA VAL A 146 17.77 -6.37 1.57
C VAL A 146 19.05 -7.05 1.10
N GLU A 147 20.20 -6.62 1.65
CA GLU A 147 21.49 -7.14 1.24
C GLU A 147 21.58 -8.66 1.48
N GLY A 148 22.01 -9.39 0.45
CA GLY A 148 22.18 -10.84 0.52
C GLY A 148 20.89 -11.65 0.47
N GLN A 149 19.73 -11.02 0.24
CA GLN A 149 18.45 -11.71 0.11
C GLN A 149 17.78 -11.45 -1.22
N THR A 150 17.30 -12.50 -1.86
CA THR A 150 16.39 -12.38 -3.00
C THR A 150 14.97 -12.02 -2.51
N ILE A 151 14.08 -11.65 -3.43
CA ILE A 151 12.68 -11.40 -3.08
C ILE A 151 12.03 -12.64 -2.43
N ASP A 152 12.37 -13.84 -2.93
CA ASP A 152 11.77 -15.08 -2.43
C ASP A 152 12.31 -15.50 -1.05
N ASP A 153 13.42 -14.92 -0.59
CA ASP A 153 14.04 -15.20 0.71
C ASP A 153 13.55 -14.27 1.85
N ARG A 154 12.73 -13.28 1.53
CA ARG A 154 12.26 -12.24 2.46
C ARG A 154 11.00 -12.63 3.20
#